data_a95cab583dc2631ddfdf60ceb420e541
#
_entry.id   a95cab583dc2631ddfdf60ceb420e541
#
_cell.length_a   1.000
_cell.length_b   1.000
_cell.length_c   1.000
_cell.angle_alpha   90.00
_cell.angle_beta   90.00
_cell.angle_gamma   90.00
#
_symmetry.space_group_name_H-M   'P 1'
#
loop_
_entity.id
_entity.type
_entity.pdbx_description
1 polymer ?
#
loop_
_entity_poly.entity_id
_entity_poly.type
_entity_poly.pdbx_seq_one_letter_code
_entity_poly.pdbx_strand_id
1 'polypeptide(L)'
;GREVSVLSFVDGKTIRIMTSAQDHKRAKDGDQGLNTGGMGTFSPSPFYTEEVDEFCKKYIYQATVDAMKAEGREFKGIIFFGLMLTEKGPRVLEYNARFGDPETQVVLPRMKNDIVEVFEACVDGTLDQITLEFEDNAAVCVVLASAGYPLAYEKGLPIEGLDTFKDKDSYFVFHAGTKFNEEGTIVTNGGRVL
;
A
#
# COMPACT_ATOMS: atom_id res chain seq x y z
N GLY A 1 0.68 3.68 20.19
CA GLY A 1 1.61 3.61 19.06
C GLY A 1 1.00 4.18 17.79
N ARG A 2 1.81 4.31 16.75
CA ARG A 2 1.37 4.73 15.40
C ARG A 2 1.55 3.59 14.43
N GLU A 3 0.55 3.36 13.60
CA GLU A 3 0.61 2.37 12.53
C GLU A 3 1.38 2.95 11.33
N VAL A 4 2.25 2.12 10.74
CA VAL A 4 2.97 2.43 9.51
C VAL A 4 2.99 1.18 8.64
N SER A 5 2.79 1.36 7.35
CA SER A 5 2.83 0.29 6.35
C SER A 5 4.14 0.33 5.58
N VAL A 6 4.77 -0.83 5.41
CA VAL A 6 5.97 -0.97 4.57
C VAL A 6 5.79 -2.19 3.67
N LEU A 7 5.87 -1.96 2.36
CA LEU A 7 5.81 -3.02 1.37
C LEU A 7 7.22 -3.43 0.95
N SER A 8 7.37 -4.66 0.50
CA SER A 8 8.66 -5.19 0.06
C SER A 8 8.53 -6.18 -1.07
N PHE A 9 9.57 -6.27 -1.90
CA PHE A 9 9.78 -7.35 -2.85
C PHE A 9 10.66 -8.42 -2.20
N VAL A 10 10.37 -9.70 -2.45
CA VAL A 10 11.10 -10.86 -1.90
C VAL A 10 11.30 -11.91 -2.99
N ASP A 11 12.51 -12.48 -3.08
CA ASP A 11 12.89 -13.53 -4.03
C ASP A 11 13.18 -14.90 -3.40
N GLY A 12 12.81 -15.07 -2.11
CA GLY A 12 13.08 -16.27 -1.33
C GLY A 12 14.31 -16.19 -0.44
N LYS A 13 15.23 -15.27 -0.70
CA LYS A 13 16.47 -15.06 0.07
C LYS A 13 16.75 -13.58 0.35
N THR A 14 16.43 -12.72 -0.62
CA THR A 14 16.67 -11.28 -0.58
C THR A 14 15.35 -10.55 -0.40
N ILE A 15 15.35 -9.48 0.39
CA ILE A 15 14.24 -8.55 0.54
C ILE A 15 14.69 -7.15 0.11
N ARG A 16 13.83 -6.45 -0.64
CA ARG A 16 13.98 -5.04 -1.02
C ARG A 16 12.79 -4.26 -0.52
N ILE A 17 13.05 -3.30 0.35
CA ILE A 17 12.03 -2.51 1.04
C ILE A 17 11.65 -1.31 0.18
N MET A 18 10.35 -1.09 0.03
CA MET A 18 9.79 0.11 -0.62
C MET A 18 9.72 1.27 0.38
N THR A 19 9.41 2.46 -0.13
CA THR A 19 9.14 3.63 0.71
C THR A 19 7.97 3.36 1.66
N SER A 20 8.03 3.94 2.86
CA SER A 20 6.96 3.78 3.86
C SER A 20 5.67 4.49 3.45
N ALA A 21 4.55 4.00 3.96
CA ALA A 21 3.24 4.64 3.81
C ALA A 21 2.51 4.65 5.15
N GLN A 22 1.50 5.49 5.27
CA GLN A 22 0.63 5.52 6.43
C GLN A 22 -0.82 5.60 6.00
N ASP A 23 -1.56 4.54 6.31
CA ASP A 23 -2.99 4.41 6.06
C ASP A 23 -3.83 5.00 7.19
N HIS A 24 -5.05 5.43 6.86
CA HIS A 24 -6.06 5.95 7.78
C HIS A 24 -7.28 5.04 7.76
N LYS A 25 -7.38 4.17 8.75
CA LYS A 25 -8.38 3.08 8.80
C LYS A 25 -9.73 3.50 9.36
N ARG A 26 -9.82 4.62 10.08
CA ARG A 26 -11.08 5.07 10.71
C ARG A 26 -11.94 5.85 9.73
N ALA A 27 -13.27 5.56 9.79
CA ALA A 27 -14.23 6.11 8.84
C ALA A 27 -14.54 7.61 9.03
N LYS A 28 -14.25 8.19 10.21
CA LYS A 28 -14.62 9.56 10.58
C LYS A 28 -13.39 10.41 10.90
N ASP A 29 -13.58 11.71 10.87
CA ASP A 29 -12.60 12.71 11.25
C ASP A 29 -12.05 12.47 12.66
N GLY A 30 -10.79 12.87 12.88
CA GLY A 30 -10.15 12.73 14.19
C GLY A 30 -9.84 11.29 14.60
N ASP A 31 -9.62 10.40 13.63
CA ASP A 31 -9.34 8.98 13.84
C ASP A 31 -10.45 8.27 14.66
N GLN A 32 -11.71 8.56 14.32
CA GLN A 32 -12.90 8.05 15.00
C GLN A 32 -13.75 7.16 14.07
N GLY A 33 -14.73 6.51 14.68
CA GLY A 33 -15.67 5.64 13.97
C GLY A 33 -15.17 4.21 13.79
N LEU A 34 -15.81 3.48 12.89
CA LEU A 34 -15.50 2.09 12.59
C LEU A 34 -14.20 1.96 11.79
N ASN A 35 -13.50 0.85 11.93
CA ASN A 35 -12.42 0.47 11.05
C ASN A 35 -12.94 0.18 9.64
N THR A 36 -12.16 0.55 8.65
CA THR A 36 -12.41 0.34 7.23
C THR A 36 -11.24 -0.41 6.59
N GLY A 37 -11.29 -0.61 5.29
CA GLY A 37 -10.16 -1.10 4.52
C GLY A 37 -9.08 -0.05 4.23
N GLY A 38 -9.23 1.19 4.74
CA GLY A 38 -8.40 2.35 4.46
C GLY A 38 -9.19 3.45 3.77
N MET A 39 -9.13 4.66 4.32
CA MET A 39 -9.85 5.85 3.80
C MET A 39 -8.91 6.81 3.09
N GLY A 40 -7.66 6.52 3.08
CA GLY A 40 -6.61 7.30 2.44
C GLY A 40 -5.26 7.00 3.05
N THR A 41 -4.23 7.34 2.33
CA THR A 41 -2.85 7.07 2.72
C THR A 41 -1.92 8.12 2.17
N PHE A 42 -0.75 8.25 2.75
CA PHE A 42 0.33 9.08 2.20
C PHE A 42 1.68 8.37 2.31
N SER A 43 2.61 8.78 1.49
CA SER A 43 3.99 8.27 1.45
C SER A 43 4.95 9.43 1.15
N PRO A 44 6.12 9.51 1.84
CA PRO A 44 6.56 8.68 2.94
C PRO A 44 5.87 9.03 4.27
N SER A 45 5.86 8.10 5.23
CA SER A 45 5.43 8.40 6.60
C SER A 45 6.52 9.19 7.34
N PRO A 46 6.22 10.37 7.92
CA PRO A 46 7.20 11.14 8.68
C PRO A 46 7.60 10.48 10.01
N PHE A 47 6.87 9.47 10.43
CA PHE A 47 7.15 8.70 11.65
C PHE A 47 8.07 7.50 11.40
N TYR A 48 8.28 7.13 10.15
CA TYR A 48 9.20 6.09 9.75
C TYR A 48 10.58 6.71 9.54
N THR A 49 11.28 6.97 10.65
CA THR A 49 12.61 7.59 10.67
C THR A 49 13.69 6.59 10.25
N GLU A 50 14.89 7.10 9.96
CA GLU A 50 16.07 6.27 9.66
C GLU A 50 16.36 5.25 10.78
N GLU A 51 16.24 5.67 12.05
CA GLU A 51 16.42 4.78 13.21
C GLU A 51 15.41 3.62 13.21
N VAL A 52 14.14 3.92 12.87
CA VAL A 52 13.08 2.91 12.74
C VAL A 52 13.40 1.95 11.59
N ASP A 53 13.84 2.48 10.45
CA ASP A 53 14.19 1.70 9.26
C ASP A 53 15.36 0.75 9.54
N GLU A 54 16.43 1.25 10.16
CA GLU A 54 17.58 0.43 10.56
C GLU A 54 17.20 -0.69 11.54
N PHE A 55 16.36 -0.38 12.52
CA PHE A 55 15.85 -1.39 13.44
C PHE A 55 15.06 -2.46 12.70
N CYS A 56 14.15 -2.06 11.80
CA CYS A 56 13.32 -2.99 11.05
C CYS A 56 14.15 -3.84 10.08
N LYS A 57 15.14 -3.27 9.40
CA LYS A 57 16.09 -4.01 8.55
C LYS A 57 16.83 -5.07 9.34
N LYS A 58 17.31 -4.71 10.52
CA LYS A 58 18.12 -5.60 11.37
C LYS A 58 17.31 -6.72 12.01
N TYR A 59 16.09 -6.46 12.48
CA TYR A 59 15.37 -7.37 13.37
C TYR A 59 14.05 -7.90 12.80
N ILE A 60 13.52 -7.32 11.74
CA ILE A 60 12.19 -7.68 11.22
C ILE A 60 12.27 -8.20 9.78
N TYR A 61 12.73 -7.40 8.84
CA TYR A 61 12.54 -7.70 7.42
C TYR A 61 13.30 -8.94 6.96
N GLN A 62 14.62 -8.91 6.99
CA GLN A 62 15.41 -10.07 6.58
C GLN A 62 15.17 -11.27 7.49
N ALA A 63 15.01 -11.05 8.79
CA ALA A 63 14.71 -12.13 9.75
C ALA A 63 13.39 -12.86 9.41
N THR A 64 12.38 -12.16 8.86
CA THR A 64 11.15 -12.80 8.40
C THR A 64 11.40 -13.74 7.22
N VAL A 65 12.16 -13.29 6.22
CA VAL A 65 12.49 -14.10 5.03
C VAL A 65 13.32 -15.31 5.43
N ASP A 66 14.32 -15.12 6.28
CA ASP A 66 15.20 -16.17 6.75
C ASP A 66 14.44 -17.23 7.59
N ALA A 67 13.51 -16.79 8.44
CA ALA A 67 12.66 -17.68 9.23
C ALA A 67 11.73 -18.52 8.34
N MET A 68 11.09 -17.90 7.34
CA MET A 68 10.24 -18.62 6.39
C MET A 68 11.03 -19.69 5.63
N LYS A 69 12.24 -19.35 5.19
CA LYS A 69 13.14 -20.29 4.51
C LYS A 69 13.57 -21.43 5.42
N ALA A 70 13.93 -21.13 6.67
CA ALA A 70 14.34 -22.14 7.66
C ALA A 70 13.22 -23.15 7.97
N GLU A 71 11.96 -22.71 7.88
CA GLU A 71 10.78 -23.57 8.04
C GLU A 71 10.37 -24.32 6.76
N GLY A 72 11.15 -24.21 5.68
CA GLY A 72 10.83 -24.82 4.38
C GLY A 72 9.65 -24.16 3.66
N ARG A 73 9.36 -22.91 3.97
CA ARG A 73 8.25 -22.09 3.40
C ARG A 73 8.81 -20.90 2.68
N GLU A 74 9.70 -21.12 1.74
CA GLU A 74 10.30 -20.07 0.92
C GLU A 74 9.20 -19.24 0.23
N PHE A 75 9.29 -17.91 0.33
CA PHE A 75 8.31 -16.98 -0.23
C PHE A 75 8.95 -16.10 -1.30
N LYS A 76 8.27 -15.96 -2.44
CA LYS A 76 8.60 -14.99 -3.50
C LYS A 76 7.40 -14.12 -3.78
N GLY A 77 7.61 -12.83 -3.95
CA GLY A 77 6.55 -11.86 -4.25
C GLY A 77 6.56 -10.66 -3.31
N ILE A 78 5.39 -10.19 -2.93
CA ILE A 78 5.21 -9.01 -2.10
C ILE A 78 4.88 -9.40 -0.67
N ILE A 79 5.66 -8.88 0.30
CA ILE A 79 5.27 -8.90 1.71
C ILE A 79 4.94 -7.47 2.13
N PHE A 80 3.75 -7.29 2.66
CA PHE A 80 3.32 -6.10 3.36
C PHE A 80 3.54 -6.29 4.86
N PHE A 81 4.25 -5.37 5.49
CA PHE A 81 4.46 -5.29 6.92
C PHE A 81 3.57 -4.19 7.50
N GLY A 82 2.58 -4.56 8.30
CA GLY A 82 1.89 -3.64 9.19
C GLY A 82 2.69 -3.48 10.47
N LEU A 83 3.22 -2.29 10.71
CA LEU A 83 4.07 -2.00 11.86
C LEU A 83 3.37 -1.09 12.85
N MET A 84 3.53 -1.36 14.15
CA MET A 84 3.19 -0.45 15.23
C MET A 84 4.47 0.16 15.80
N LEU A 85 4.61 1.47 15.68
CA LEU A 85 5.70 2.21 16.31
C LEU A 85 5.35 2.45 17.79
N THR A 86 6.07 1.80 18.69
CA THR A 86 5.85 1.89 20.13
C THR A 86 7.05 2.52 20.84
N GLU A 87 6.88 2.92 22.09
CA GLU A 87 7.98 3.39 22.94
C GLU A 87 9.09 2.35 23.14
N LYS A 88 8.78 1.07 22.91
CA LYS A 88 9.74 -0.06 22.99
C LYS A 88 10.27 -0.48 21.61
N GLY A 89 10.17 0.41 20.63
CA GLY A 89 10.54 0.18 19.23
C GLY A 89 9.41 -0.41 18.37
N PRO A 90 9.68 -0.60 17.07
CA PRO A 90 8.73 -1.16 16.12
C PRO A 90 8.29 -2.60 16.49
N ARG A 91 7.02 -2.91 16.22
CA ARG A 91 6.44 -4.25 16.37
C ARG A 91 5.61 -4.57 15.14
N VAL A 92 5.68 -5.82 14.69
CA VAL A 92 4.82 -6.28 13.60
C VAL A 92 3.42 -6.54 14.14
N LEU A 93 2.42 -5.95 13.50
CA LEU A 93 1.00 -6.20 13.74
C LEU A 93 0.50 -7.34 12.87
N GLU A 94 0.84 -7.28 11.57
CA GLU A 94 0.39 -8.24 10.58
C GLU A 94 1.37 -8.34 9.41
N TYR A 95 1.29 -9.46 8.71
CA TYR A 95 1.88 -9.68 7.40
C TYR A 95 0.76 -9.91 6.38
N ASN A 96 0.90 -9.36 5.18
CA ASN A 96 0.04 -9.71 4.06
C ASN A 96 0.91 -10.08 2.85
N ALA A 97 0.54 -11.14 2.15
CA ALA A 97 1.26 -11.64 0.97
C ALA A 97 0.72 -11.01 -0.32
N ARG A 98 0.62 -9.68 -0.35
CA ARG A 98 0.06 -8.86 -1.42
C ARG A 98 0.45 -7.39 -1.26
N PHE A 99 0.20 -6.63 -2.31
CA PHE A 99 0.20 -5.18 -2.22
C PHE A 99 -0.91 -4.67 -1.28
N GLY A 100 -0.69 -3.49 -0.68
CA GLY A 100 -1.69 -2.78 0.12
C GLY A 100 -2.67 -1.99 -0.74
N ASP A 101 -3.85 -1.75 -0.22
CA ASP A 101 -4.85 -0.86 -0.77
C ASP A 101 -5.47 -0.06 0.39
N PRO A 102 -5.15 1.26 0.50
CA PRO A 102 -4.69 2.17 -0.56
C PRO A 102 -3.17 2.47 -0.60
N GLU A 103 -2.29 1.70 0.02
CA GLU A 103 -0.84 2.01 0.08
C GLU A 103 -0.15 1.95 -1.29
N THR A 104 -0.57 1.03 -2.15
CA THR A 104 -0.01 0.87 -3.50
C THR A 104 -0.14 2.16 -4.32
N GLN A 105 -1.25 2.86 -4.16
CA GLN A 105 -1.58 4.10 -4.87
C GLN A 105 -0.66 5.28 -4.53
N VAL A 106 0.11 5.19 -3.44
CA VAL A 106 1.09 6.22 -3.05
C VAL A 106 2.53 5.74 -3.11
N VAL A 107 2.77 4.43 -3.12
CA VAL A 107 4.11 3.85 -3.15
C VAL A 107 4.59 3.68 -4.60
N LEU A 108 3.81 3.00 -5.44
CA LEU A 108 4.22 2.70 -6.82
C LEU A 108 4.35 3.93 -7.71
N PRO A 109 3.49 4.97 -7.65
CA PRO A 109 3.69 6.17 -8.45
C PRO A 109 4.99 6.92 -8.17
N ARG A 110 5.64 6.65 -7.04
CA ARG A 110 6.94 7.24 -6.67
C ARG A 110 8.13 6.36 -7.07
N MET A 111 7.91 5.12 -7.47
CA MET A 111 8.96 4.17 -7.84
C MET A 111 9.51 4.51 -9.22
N LYS A 112 10.85 4.56 -9.35
CA LYS A 112 11.55 4.86 -10.61
C LYS A 112 11.87 3.62 -11.43
N ASN A 113 12.01 2.47 -10.77
CA ASN A 113 12.32 1.23 -11.43
C ASN A 113 11.16 0.76 -12.32
N ASP A 114 11.48 0.08 -13.42
CA ASP A 114 10.48 -0.72 -14.12
C ASP A 114 10.02 -1.87 -13.23
N ILE A 115 8.73 -1.90 -12.92
CA ILE A 115 8.16 -2.89 -12.00
C ILE A 115 8.24 -4.32 -12.56
N VAL A 116 8.23 -4.47 -13.89
CA VAL A 116 8.32 -5.78 -14.53
C VAL A 116 9.73 -6.36 -14.31
N GLU A 117 10.79 -5.56 -14.48
CA GLU A 117 12.15 -5.99 -14.18
C GLU A 117 12.32 -6.44 -12.73
N VAL A 118 11.67 -5.73 -11.77
CA VAL A 118 11.71 -6.11 -10.37
C VAL A 118 10.95 -7.42 -10.12
N PHE A 119 9.80 -7.62 -10.77
CA PHE A 119 9.05 -8.89 -10.67
C PHE A 119 9.84 -10.06 -11.26
N GLU A 120 10.49 -9.89 -12.41
CA GLU A 120 11.35 -10.90 -12.99
C GLU A 120 12.49 -11.25 -12.03
N ALA A 121 13.13 -10.26 -11.41
CA ALA A 121 14.18 -10.49 -10.41
C ALA A 121 13.66 -11.25 -9.18
N CYS A 122 12.41 -11.02 -8.75
CA CYS A 122 11.79 -11.81 -7.68
C CYS A 122 11.64 -13.29 -8.09
N VAL A 123 11.19 -13.56 -9.30
CA VAL A 123 10.98 -14.93 -9.82
C VAL A 123 12.32 -15.64 -9.99
N ASP A 124 13.30 -14.97 -10.59
CA ASP A 124 14.60 -15.52 -10.96
C ASP A 124 15.57 -15.63 -9.76
N GLY A 125 15.25 -15.01 -8.64
CA GLY A 125 16.12 -15.01 -7.45
C GLY A 125 17.35 -14.11 -7.60
N THR A 126 17.22 -13.03 -8.34
CA THR A 126 18.28 -12.03 -8.63
C THR A 126 17.98 -10.65 -8.04
N LEU A 127 17.09 -10.58 -7.08
CA LEU A 127 16.67 -9.32 -6.45
C LEU A 127 17.82 -8.60 -5.72
N ASP A 128 18.90 -9.32 -5.39
CA ASP A 128 20.13 -8.76 -4.85
C ASP A 128 20.84 -7.81 -5.84
N GLN A 129 20.60 -7.94 -7.14
CA GLN A 129 21.13 -7.08 -8.20
C GLN A 129 20.28 -5.82 -8.43
N ILE A 130 19.09 -5.74 -7.83
CA ILE A 130 18.18 -4.60 -7.96
C ILE A 130 18.38 -3.63 -6.79
N THR A 131 18.55 -2.33 -7.12
CA THR A 131 18.43 -1.23 -6.16
C THR A 131 17.10 -0.53 -6.43
N LEU A 132 16.21 -0.48 -5.43
CA LEU A 132 14.97 0.26 -5.55
C LEU A 132 15.23 1.76 -5.41
N GLU A 133 14.67 2.53 -6.33
CA GLU A 133 14.75 3.98 -6.32
C GLU A 133 13.34 4.60 -6.31
N PHE A 134 13.18 5.64 -5.54
CA PHE A 134 11.93 6.39 -5.39
C PHE A 134 12.16 7.87 -5.62
N GLU A 135 11.14 8.57 -6.10
CA GLU A 135 11.15 10.03 -6.17
C GLU A 135 11.19 10.66 -4.77
N ASP A 136 11.85 11.81 -4.63
CA ASP A 136 11.95 12.56 -3.37
C ASP A 136 10.66 13.31 -2.98
N ASN A 137 9.65 13.27 -3.85
CA ASN A 137 8.35 13.87 -3.61
C ASN A 137 7.52 13.07 -2.58
N ALA A 138 6.38 13.62 -2.20
CA ALA A 138 5.36 12.91 -1.44
C ALA A 138 4.14 12.59 -2.34
N ALA A 139 3.44 11.52 -2.00
CA ALA A 139 2.17 11.16 -2.63
C ALA A 139 1.08 11.01 -1.57
N VAL A 140 -0.14 11.44 -1.92
CA VAL A 140 -1.33 11.32 -1.08
C VAL A 140 -2.44 10.68 -1.89
N CYS A 141 -3.07 9.65 -1.32
CA CYS A 141 -4.28 9.03 -1.86
C CYS A 141 -5.46 9.37 -0.94
N VAL A 142 -6.55 9.82 -1.52
CA VAL A 142 -7.83 10.03 -0.84
C VAL A 142 -8.84 9.04 -1.40
N VAL A 143 -9.42 8.22 -0.53
CA VAL A 143 -10.43 7.24 -0.93
C VAL A 143 -11.80 7.91 -0.95
N LEU A 144 -12.45 7.92 -2.11
CA LEU A 144 -13.85 8.32 -2.22
C LEU A 144 -14.74 7.10 -1.94
N ALA A 145 -15.54 7.20 -0.90
CA ALA A 145 -16.41 6.12 -0.45
C ALA A 145 -17.89 6.44 -0.67
N SER A 146 -18.69 5.39 -0.88
CA SER A 146 -20.15 5.49 -0.92
C SER A 146 -20.70 5.96 0.44
N ALA A 147 -21.71 6.82 0.42
CA ALA A 147 -22.35 7.30 1.64
C ALA A 147 -22.87 6.13 2.49
N GLY A 148 -22.50 6.15 3.79
CA GLY A 148 -22.82 5.06 4.73
C GLY A 148 -21.75 3.98 4.89
N TYR A 149 -20.71 3.94 4.03
CA TYR A 149 -19.58 3.02 4.22
C TYR A 149 -18.89 3.25 5.60
N PRO A 150 -18.47 2.22 6.35
CA PRO A 150 -18.40 0.79 6.01
C PRO A 150 -19.67 -0.03 6.32
N LEU A 151 -20.76 0.61 6.65
CA LEU A 151 -22.05 -0.05 6.92
C LEU A 151 -22.83 -0.25 5.59
N ALA A 152 -24.13 0.04 5.62
CA ALA A 152 -24.97 -0.05 4.43
C ALA A 152 -24.78 1.18 3.52
N TYR A 153 -24.65 0.94 2.22
CA TYR A 153 -24.51 1.98 1.19
C TYR A 153 -25.23 1.60 -0.11
N GLU A 154 -25.62 2.63 -0.85
CA GLU A 154 -26.25 2.49 -2.15
C GLU A 154 -25.21 2.26 -3.25
N LYS A 155 -25.60 1.49 -4.29
CA LYS A 155 -24.80 1.23 -5.49
C LYS A 155 -25.52 1.73 -6.72
N GLY A 156 -24.81 1.88 -7.83
CA GLY A 156 -25.38 2.27 -9.10
C GLY A 156 -25.49 3.79 -9.29
N LEU A 157 -24.90 4.59 -8.41
CA LEU A 157 -24.85 6.04 -8.55
C LEU A 157 -23.83 6.44 -9.62
N PRO A 158 -24.19 7.32 -10.59
CA PRO A 158 -23.26 7.81 -11.62
C PRO A 158 -22.05 8.49 -11.01
N ILE A 159 -20.88 8.30 -11.64
CA ILE A 159 -19.63 8.96 -11.28
C ILE A 159 -19.30 9.96 -12.38
N GLU A 160 -19.19 11.23 -11.99
CA GLU A 160 -18.92 12.34 -12.89
C GLU A 160 -17.54 12.96 -12.61
N GLY A 161 -17.02 13.74 -13.55
CA GLY A 161 -15.79 14.52 -13.37
C GLY A 161 -14.48 13.78 -13.59
N LEU A 162 -14.47 12.50 -13.96
CA LEU A 162 -13.25 11.71 -14.21
C LEU A 162 -12.38 12.33 -15.32
N ASP A 163 -13.00 12.91 -16.34
CA ASP A 163 -12.31 13.56 -17.46
C ASP A 163 -11.48 14.79 -17.05
N THR A 164 -11.79 15.38 -15.89
CA THR A 164 -11.05 16.52 -15.33
C THR A 164 -9.58 16.23 -15.07
N PHE A 165 -9.22 14.95 -14.91
CA PHE A 165 -7.88 14.50 -14.52
C PHE A 165 -7.05 13.95 -15.68
N LYS A 166 -7.63 13.77 -16.89
CA LYS A 166 -6.98 13.11 -18.04
C LYS A 166 -5.64 13.72 -18.46
N ASP A 167 -5.52 15.04 -18.36
CA ASP A 167 -4.33 15.78 -18.83
C ASP A 167 -3.50 16.35 -17.67
N LYS A 168 -3.55 15.73 -16.50
CA LYS A 168 -2.85 16.18 -15.30
C LYS A 168 -1.84 15.14 -14.83
N ASP A 169 -0.58 15.30 -15.16
CA ASP A 169 0.52 14.37 -14.88
C ASP A 169 0.73 14.03 -13.40
N SER A 170 0.23 14.88 -12.49
CA SER A 170 0.40 14.69 -11.03
C SER A 170 -0.83 14.11 -10.33
N TYR A 171 -1.90 13.79 -11.08
CA TYR A 171 -3.14 13.26 -10.53
C TYR A 171 -3.49 11.93 -11.18
N PHE A 172 -3.80 10.97 -10.35
CA PHE A 172 -4.22 9.64 -10.77
C PHE A 172 -5.59 9.34 -10.18
N VAL A 173 -6.46 8.73 -10.97
CA VAL A 173 -7.75 8.20 -10.50
C VAL A 173 -7.73 6.69 -10.63
N PHE A 174 -7.77 6.00 -9.51
CA PHE A 174 -7.80 4.55 -9.47
C PHE A 174 -9.22 4.06 -9.19
N HIS A 175 -9.70 3.15 -10.03
CA HIS A 175 -11.00 2.53 -9.86
C HIS A 175 -10.93 1.37 -8.87
N ALA A 176 -11.83 1.35 -7.89
CA ALA A 176 -12.00 0.25 -6.93
C ALA A 176 -13.43 -0.31 -7.05
N GLY A 177 -14.37 0.19 -6.28
CA GLY A 177 -15.76 -0.25 -6.32
C GLY A 177 -16.58 0.43 -7.42
N THR A 178 -16.20 0.28 -8.68
CA THR A 178 -16.91 0.83 -9.84
C THR A 178 -17.28 -0.26 -10.83
N LYS A 179 -18.25 0.03 -11.71
CA LYS A 179 -18.60 -0.78 -12.88
C LYS A 179 -19.24 0.09 -13.97
N PHE A 180 -19.33 -0.44 -15.17
CA PHE A 180 -20.22 0.11 -16.18
C PHE A 180 -21.67 -0.40 -15.96
N ASN A 181 -22.65 0.48 -16.11
CA ASN A 181 -24.07 0.10 -16.21
C ASN A 181 -24.42 -0.31 -17.65
N GLU A 182 -25.68 -0.65 -17.90
CA GLU A 182 -26.16 -1.09 -19.23
C GLU A 182 -26.04 0.01 -20.30
N GLU A 183 -26.01 1.27 -19.87
CA GLU A 183 -25.89 2.44 -20.75
C GLU A 183 -24.43 2.84 -21.01
N GLY A 184 -23.46 2.11 -20.42
CA GLY A 184 -22.03 2.40 -20.55
C GLY A 184 -21.54 3.53 -19.63
N THR A 185 -22.33 3.97 -18.64
CA THR A 185 -21.94 4.96 -17.64
C THR A 185 -21.19 4.27 -16.49
N ILE A 186 -20.12 4.90 -15.99
CA ILE A 186 -19.40 4.41 -14.81
C ILE A 186 -20.23 4.76 -13.57
N VAL A 187 -20.51 3.75 -12.76
CA VAL A 187 -21.33 3.87 -11.56
C VAL A 187 -20.66 3.21 -10.34
N THR A 188 -21.08 3.62 -9.14
CA THR A 188 -20.63 2.99 -7.89
C THR A 188 -21.07 1.54 -7.80
N ASN A 189 -20.18 0.66 -7.32
CA ASN A 189 -20.46 -0.77 -7.12
C ASN A 189 -19.84 -1.33 -5.84
N GLY A 190 -19.24 -0.50 -5.02
CA GLY A 190 -18.59 -0.88 -3.77
C GLY A 190 -18.64 0.21 -2.73
N GLY A 191 -18.13 -0.09 -1.54
CA GLY A 191 -18.04 0.87 -0.44
C GLY A 191 -16.92 1.89 -0.66
N ARG A 192 -15.69 1.43 -0.95
CA ARG A 192 -14.61 2.26 -1.46
C ARG A 192 -14.73 2.28 -2.98
N VAL A 193 -14.80 3.45 -3.58
CA VAL A 193 -15.23 3.64 -4.98
C VAL A 193 -14.06 4.02 -5.89
N LEU A 194 -13.30 5.05 -5.51
CA LEU A 194 -12.14 5.56 -6.25
C LEU A 194 -10.95 5.76 -5.32
#